data_9b19b1fb6ff09d3008b183e18c32a47a
#
_entry.id   9b19b1fb6ff09d3008b183e18c32a47a
#
_cell.length_a   1.000
_cell.length_b   1.000
_cell.length_c   1.000
_cell.angle_alpha   90.00
_cell.angle_beta   90.00
_cell.angle_gamma   90.00
#
_symmetry.space_group_name_H-M   'P 1'
#
loop_
_entity.id
_entity.type
_entity.pdbx_description
1 polymer ?
#
loop_
_entity_poly.entity_id
_entity_poly.type
_entity_poly.pdbx_seq_one_letter_code
_entity_poly.pdbx_strand_id
1 'polypeptide(L)'
;SRGKALQMVSLDSQRAMAPVWDYALGLAPKDNPFRKTTVKGSQFETPLLEFSGACAGCGETPYARLITQLFGDRMLIANATGCSSIWGASAPSMPYTTNHRGHGPAWANSLFEDNAEFGLGMMLGGQAIRQQIAEELTAALALPVSDALHAAMRQWLAQQDEGEGTRERADRLSALLAEEKEGVPLLEQLWQNRDYFVRRSQWIFGGDGWAYDIDRKSV
;
A
#
# COMPACT_ATOMS: atom_id res chain seq x y z
N SER A 1 -30.34 -32.21 0.37
CA SER A 1 -29.65 -30.97 -0.02
C SER A 1 -28.41 -30.81 0.84
N ARG A 2 -27.25 -30.64 0.24
CA ARG A 2 -26.04 -30.26 0.97
C ARG A 2 -26.29 -28.85 1.56
N GLY A 3 -26.09 -28.69 2.88
CA GLY A 3 -26.27 -27.44 3.58
C GLY A 3 -25.40 -26.32 2.96
N LYS A 4 -25.74 -25.07 3.22
CA LYS A 4 -24.94 -23.91 2.80
C LYS A 4 -23.56 -23.97 3.44
N ALA A 5 -22.51 -23.71 2.67
CA ALA A 5 -21.13 -23.66 3.16
C ALA A 5 -20.92 -22.51 4.17
N LEU A 6 -21.65 -21.40 3.99
CA LEU A 6 -21.65 -20.25 4.90
C LEU A 6 -23.05 -20.11 5.50
N GLN A 7 -23.08 -19.91 6.81
CA GLN A 7 -24.32 -19.71 7.55
C GLN A 7 -24.18 -18.50 8.48
N MET A 8 -25.25 -17.70 8.52
CA MET A 8 -25.35 -16.62 9.52
C MET A 8 -25.84 -17.21 10.83
N VAL A 9 -25.09 -16.97 11.89
CA VAL A 9 -25.42 -17.40 13.26
C VAL A 9 -25.27 -16.24 14.22
N SER A 10 -25.86 -16.34 15.42
CA SER A 10 -25.67 -15.32 16.46
C SER A 10 -24.18 -15.20 16.84
N LEU A 11 -23.67 -14.00 16.95
CA LEU A 11 -22.30 -13.72 17.40
C LEU A 11 -22.07 -14.31 18.80
N ASP A 12 -23.04 -14.24 19.69
CA ASP A 12 -22.94 -14.79 21.04
C ASP A 12 -22.66 -16.28 21.06
N SER A 13 -23.22 -17.05 20.10
CA SER A 13 -22.96 -18.48 19.96
C SER A 13 -21.52 -18.78 19.50
N GLN A 14 -20.79 -17.78 18.99
CA GLN A 14 -19.43 -17.93 18.45
C GLN A 14 -18.35 -17.28 19.33
N ARG A 15 -18.71 -16.63 20.44
CA ARG A 15 -17.73 -15.96 21.33
C ARG A 15 -16.61 -16.90 21.81
N ALA A 16 -16.89 -18.16 22.01
CA ALA A 16 -15.89 -19.16 22.38
C ALA A 16 -14.79 -19.38 21.33
N MET A 17 -15.03 -18.96 20.07
CA MET A 17 -14.06 -19.04 18.98
C MET A 17 -13.08 -17.85 18.92
N ALA A 18 -13.31 -16.79 19.69
CA ALA A 18 -12.44 -15.59 19.68
C ALA A 18 -10.95 -15.93 19.96
N PRO A 19 -10.59 -16.76 20.97
CA PRO A 19 -9.19 -17.12 21.21
C PRO A 19 -8.57 -17.90 20.05
N VAL A 20 -9.37 -18.68 19.33
CA VAL A 20 -8.90 -19.42 18.13
C VAL A 20 -8.62 -18.47 16.99
N TRP A 21 -9.46 -17.44 16.83
CA TRP A 21 -9.25 -16.37 15.88
C TRP A 21 -7.97 -15.57 16.18
N ASP A 22 -7.80 -15.15 17.43
CA ASP A 22 -6.61 -14.41 17.89
C ASP A 22 -5.33 -15.23 17.66
N TYR A 23 -5.37 -16.51 17.96
CA TYR A 23 -4.25 -17.43 17.67
C TYR A 23 -3.95 -17.48 16.15
N ALA A 24 -4.99 -17.59 15.32
CA ALA A 24 -4.82 -17.66 13.86
C ALA A 24 -4.20 -16.37 13.31
N LEU A 25 -4.58 -15.20 13.83
CA LEU A 25 -3.99 -13.90 13.45
C LEU A 25 -2.53 -13.76 13.90
N GLY A 26 -2.15 -14.43 14.99
CA GLY A 26 -0.76 -14.46 15.50
C GLY A 26 0.19 -15.38 14.73
N LEU A 27 -0.30 -16.20 13.80
CA LEU A 27 0.55 -17.08 13.01
C LEU A 27 1.42 -16.28 12.03
N ALA A 28 2.72 -16.61 12.01
CA ALA A 28 3.64 -15.98 11.06
C ALA A 28 3.23 -16.30 9.61
N PRO A 29 3.23 -15.29 8.73
CA PRO A 29 3.01 -15.49 7.30
C PRO A 29 4.03 -16.49 6.75
N LYS A 30 3.58 -17.32 5.81
CA LYS A 30 4.46 -18.23 5.07
C LYS A 30 4.77 -17.66 3.70
N ASP A 31 5.94 -18.01 3.17
CA ASP A 31 6.32 -17.63 1.82
C ASP A 31 5.33 -18.16 0.79
N ASN A 32 5.01 -17.33 -0.18
CA ASN A 32 4.16 -17.72 -1.29
C ASN A 32 4.94 -18.67 -2.22
N PRO A 33 4.49 -19.93 -2.40
CA PRO A 33 5.21 -20.89 -3.26
C PRO A 33 5.02 -20.63 -4.77
N PHE A 34 4.22 -19.61 -5.14
CA PHE A 34 3.90 -19.28 -6.53
C PHE A 34 4.24 -17.82 -6.83
N ARG A 35 4.38 -17.52 -8.11
CA ARG A 35 4.53 -16.13 -8.55
C ARG A 35 3.24 -15.35 -8.23
N LYS A 36 3.33 -14.31 -7.42
CA LYS A 36 2.19 -13.49 -6.98
C LYS A 36 1.40 -12.84 -8.12
N THR A 37 2.02 -12.64 -9.28
CA THR A 37 1.40 -12.06 -10.48
C THR A 37 0.55 -13.07 -11.29
N THR A 38 0.43 -14.30 -10.83
CA THR A 38 -0.49 -15.29 -11.41
C THR A 38 -1.79 -15.33 -10.64
N VAL A 39 -2.88 -15.77 -11.27
CA VAL A 39 -4.20 -15.91 -10.62
C VAL A 39 -4.09 -16.78 -9.37
N LYS A 40 -3.40 -17.92 -9.46
CA LYS A 40 -3.20 -18.82 -8.30
C LYS A 40 -2.32 -18.18 -7.23
N GLY A 41 -1.20 -17.59 -7.63
CA GLY A 41 -0.22 -17.01 -6.70
C GLY A 41 -0.77 -15.80 -5.95
N SER A 42 -1.56 -14.95 -6.58
CA SER A 42 -2.17 -13.80 -5.90
C SER A 42 -3.03 -14.21 -4.70
N GLN A 43 -3.63 -15.40 -4.72
CA GLN A 43 -4.50 -15.88 -3.64
C GLN A 43 -3.73 -16.41 -2.41
N PHE A 44 -2.41 -16.53 -2.50
CA PHE A 44 -1.54 -16.85 -1.36
C PHE A 44 -1.00 -15.59 -0.66
N GLU A 45 -1.21 -14.40 -1.26
CA GLU A 45 -0.88 -13.13 -0.63
C GLU A 45 -1.97 -12.73 0.36
N THR A 46 -1.59 -12.16 1.49
CA THR A 46 -2.53 -11.66 2.50
C THR A 46 -3.29 -10.46 1.96
N PRO A 47 -4.62 -10.50 1.90
CA PRO A 47 -5.39 -9.32 1.50
C PRO A 47 -5.31 -8.24 2.59
N LEU A 48 -5.15 -6.99 2.18
CA LEU A 48 -5.18 -5.84 3.09
C LEU A 48 -6.48 -5.03 2.95
N LEU A 49 -7.53 -5.70 2.52
CA LEU A 49 -8.92 -5.25 2.55
C LEU A 49 -9.77 -6.43 3.04
N GLU A 50 -10.37 -6.27 4.22
CA GLU A 50 -11.11 -7.31 4.92
C GLU A 50 -12.45 -6.79 5.45
N PHE A 51 -13.50 -7.62 5.33
CA PHE A 51 -14.80 -7.35 5.94
C PHE A 51 -15.41 -6.00 5.56
N SER A 52 -15.37 -5.66 4.27
CA SER A 52 -15.97 -4.42 3.79
C SER A 52 -17.48 -4.37 4.04
N GLY A 53 -18.02 -3.17 4.33
CA GLY A 53 -19.43 -2.92 4.46
C GLY A 53 -20.19 -2.75 3.11
N ALA A 54 -19.62 -3.26 2.01
CA ALA A 54 -20.23 -3.18 0.69
C ALA A 54 -21.49 -4.04 0.58
N CYS A 55 -22.33 -3.75 -0.41
CA CYS A 55 -23.53 -4.52 -0.73
C CYS A 55 -23.19 -5.99 -1.04
N ALA A 56 -24.11 -6.89 -0.72
CA ALA A 56 -23.98 -8.29 -1.11
C ALA A 56 -23.86 -8.41 -2.64
N GLY A 57 -22.77 -9.09 -3.10
CA GLY A 57 -22.48 -9.21 -4.53
C GLY A 57 -21.86 -7.97 -5.18
N CYS A 58 -21.33 -7.03 -4.41
CA CYS A 58 -20.59 -5.88 -4.93
C CYS A 58 -19.48 -6.32 -5.89
N GLY A 59 -19.45 -5.72 -7.09
CA GLY A 59 -18.43 -6.02 -8.11
C GLY A 59 -17.10 -5.33 -7.90
N GLU A 60 -17.01 -4.31 -7.03
CA GLU A 60 -15.80 -3.49 -6.83
C GLU A 60 -14.84 -4.11 -5.81
N THR A 61 -15.36 -4.58 -4.68
CA THR A 61 -14.54 -5.04 -3.56
C THR A 61 -13.63 -6.23 -3.86
N PRO A 62 -13.98 -7.19 -4.74
CA PRO A 62 -13.06 -8.24 -5.17
C PRO A 62 -11.81 -7.71 -5.89
N TYR A 63 -11.97 -6.67 -6.72
CA TYR A 63 -10.83 -6.02 -7.40
C TYR A 63 -9.97 -5.24 -6.41
N ALA A 64 -10.59 -4.43 -5.55
CA ALA A 64 -9.87 -3.71 -4.50
C ALA A 64 -9.07 -4.67 -3.61
N ARG A 65 -9.67 -5.80 -3.21
CA ARG A 65 -9.00 -6.85 -2.45
C ARG A 65 -7.79 -7.43 -3.19
N LEU A 66 -7.95 -7.81 -4.46
CA LEU A 66 -6.86 -8.34 -5.28
C LEU A 66 -5.70 -7.34 -5.41
N ILE A 67 -6.01 -6.07 -5.64
CA ILE A 67 -5.00 -5.02 -5.74
C ILE A 67 -4.24 -4.86 -4.43
N THR A 68 -4.92 -4.95 -3.27
CA THR A 68 -4.24 -4.91 -1.97
C THR A 68 -3.36 -6.14 -1.72
N GLN A 69 -3.70 -7.31 -2.25
CA GLN A 69 -2.84 -8.50 -2.18
C GLN A 69 -1.53 -8.30 -2.96
N LEU A 70 -1.58 -7.56 -4.08
CA LEU A 70 -0.41 -7.35 -4.94
C LEU A 70 0.45 -6.15 -4.54
N PHE A 71 -0.17 -5.10 -4.04
CA PHE A 71 0.48 -3.79 -3.84
C PHE A 71 0.23 -3.16 -2.48
N GLY A 72 -0.61 -3.76 -1.64
CA GLY A 72 -1.17 -3.13 -0.45
C GLY A 72 -0.14 -2.58 0.54
N ASP A 73 1.03 -3.21 0.67
CA ASP A 73 2.11 -2.78 1.57
C ASP A 73 2.71 -1.40 1.23
N ARG A 74 2.50 -0.92 0.01
CA ARG A 74 3.05 0.34 -0.52
C ARG A 74 2.04 1.14 -1.33
N MET A 75 0.76 0.88 -1.12
CA MET A 75 -0.33 1.43 -1.91
C MET A 75 -0.79 2.79 -1.39
N LEU A 76 -0.99 3.73 -2.31
CA LEU A 76 -1.70 5.00 -2.07
C LEU A 76 -2.98 5.01 -2.88
N ILE A 77 -4.08 5.40 -2.27
CA ILE A 77 -5.40 5.45 -2.90
C ILE A 77 -5.93 6.87 -2.84
N ALA A 78 -6.11 7.47 -4.01
CA ALA A 78 -6.99 8.61 -4.20
C ALA A 78 -8.40 8.09 -4.46
N ASN A 79 -9.35 8.38 -3.59
CA ASN A 79 -10.68 7.81 -3.64
C ASN A 79 -11.74 8.88 -3.95
N ALA A 80 -12.62 8.63 -4.90
CA ALA A 80 -13.76 9.48 -5.18
C ALA A 80 -14.87 9.28 -4.15
N THR A 81 -15.50 10.36 -3.69
CA THR A 81 -16.71 10.26 -2.87
C THR A 81 -17.79 9.47 -3.59
N GLY A 82 -18.31 8.45 -2.95
CA GLY A 82 -19.31 7.52 -3.50
C GLY A 82 -19.30 6.17 -2.81
N CYS A 83 -19.60 5.08 -3.52
CA CYS A 83 -19.63 3.73 -2.95
C CYS A 83 -18.30 3.34 -2.32
N SER A 84 -17.19 3.62 -2.97
CA SER A 84 -15.85 3.27 -2.46
C SER A 84 -15.45 4.05 -1.20
N SER A 85 -16.00 5.24 -0.96
CA SER A 85 -15.83 5.95 0.33
C SER A 85 -16.73 5.38 1.42
N ILE A 86 -17.93 4.92 1.07
CA ILE A 86 -18.88 4.35 2.04
C ILE A 86 -18.36 3.01 2.58
N TRP A 87 -18.05 2.06 1.71
CA TRP A 87 -17.52 0.77 2.17
C TRP A 87 -16.04 0.82 2.58
N GLY A 88 -15.30 1.86 2.13
CA GLY A 88 -13.87 2.01 2.38
C GLY A 88 -13.50 2.72 3.69
N ALA A 89 -14.33 3.68 4.17
CA ALA A 89 -13.97 4.49 5.32
C ALA A 89 -15.12 5.04 6.16
N SER A 90 -16.37 5.03 5.66
CA SER A 90 -17.43 5.81 6.30
C SER A 90 -18.32 5.02 7.25
N ALA A 91 -18.39 3.68 7.17
CA ALA A 91 -19.34 2.93 7.99
C ALA A 91 -18.98 1.47 8.15
N PRO A 92 -19.25 0.93 9.29
CA PRO A 92 -18.97 1.42 10.65
C PRO A 92 -17.49 1.22 10.99
N SER A 93 -16.71 0.66 10.05
CA SER A 93 -15.29 0.34 10.20
C SER A 93 -14.58 0.43 8.85
N MET A 94 -13.33 0.86 8.87
CA MET A 94 -12.48 0.84 7.70
C MET A 94 -12.03 -0.60 7.40
N PRO A 95 -12.27 -1.13 6.18
CA PRO A 95 -11.89 -2.51 5.83
C PRO A 95 -10.40 -2.65 5.45
N TYR A 96 -9.71 -1.54 5.17
CA TYR A 96 -8.27 -1.58 4.90
C TYR A 96 -7.50 -1.89 6.18
N THR A 97 -6.52 -2.77 6.08
CA THR A 97 -5.70 -3.23 7.20
C THR A 97 -4.22 -3.19 6.85
N THR A 98 -3.38 -3.58 7.79
CA THR A 98 -1.93 -3.65 7.61
C THR A 98 -1.44 -5.10 7.63
N ASN A 99 -0.30 -5.34 7.00
CA ASN A 99 0.41 -6.61 7.10
C ASN A 99 1.11 -6.74 8.48
N HIS A 100 1.75 -7.89 8.72
CA HIS A 100 2.50 -8.18 9.97
C HIS A 100 3.65 -7.19 10.25
N ARG A 101 4.08 -6.40 9.27
CA ARG A 101 5.11 -5.34 9.42
C ARG A 101 4.50 -3.97 9.70
N GLY A 102 3.17 -3.87 9.84
CA GLY A 102 2.45 -2.61 10.07
C GLY A 102 2.27 -1.75 8.82
N HIS A 103 2.49 -2.29 7.62
CA HIS A 103 2.32 -1.56 6.36
C HIS A 103 1.01 -1.95 5.67
N GLY A 104 0.30 -0.97 5.14
CA GLY A 104 -0.94 -1.17 4.41
C GLY A 104 -1.29 0.01 3.53
N PRO A 105 -2.44 -0.04 2.82
CA PRO A 105 -2.88 1.05 1.97
C PRO A 105 -3.07 2.35 2.75
N ALA A 106 -2.53 3.45 2.23
CA ALA A 106 -2.89 4.79 2.65
C ALA A 106 -4.00 5.32 1.74
N TRP A 107 -5.05 5.87 2.34
CA TRP A 107 -6.27 6.23 1.66
C TRP A 107 -6.62 7.70 1.92
N ALA A 108 -6.96 8.43 0.86
CA ALA A 108 -7.41 9.80 0.95
C ALA A 108 -8.63 9.99 0.04
N ASN A 109 -9.70 10.59 0.58
CA ASN A 109 -10.91 10.87 -0.17
C ASN A 109 -10.86 12.28 -0.77
N SER A 110 -11.29 12.39 -2.02
CA SER A 110 -11.55 13.66 -2.70
C SER A 110 -13.05 13.83 -2.97
N LEU A 111 -13.40 14.93 -3.60
CA LEU A 111 -14.74 15.12 -4.13
C LEU A 111 -15.01 14.18 -5.31
N PHE A 112 -16.29 14.00 -5.64
CA PHE A 112 -16.70 13.17 -6.77
C PHE A 112 -16.16 13.69 -8.10
N GLU A 113 -16.09 15.02 -8.24
CA GLU A 113 -15.75 15.68 -9.49
C GLU A 113 -14.26 15.81 -9.78
N ASP A 114 -13.39 15.73 -8.75
CA ASP A 114 -11.97 16.10 -8.85
C ASP A 114 -10.99 14.96 -8.58
N ASN A 115 -11.49 13.73 -8.44
CA ASN A 115 -10.65 12.61 -7.99
C ASN A 115 -9.51 12.25 -8.97
N ALA A 116 -9.72 12.44 -10.27
CA ALA A 116 -8.71 12.18 -11.28
C ALA A 116 -7.53 13.15 -11.11
N GLU A 117 -7.82 14.45 -10.99
CA GLU A 117 -6.85 15.52 -10.78
C GLU A 117 -6.16 15.38 -9.43
N PHE A 118 -6.91 15.05 -8.38
CA PHE A 118 -6.37 14.78 -7.05
C PHE A 118 -5.36 13.63 -7.07
N GLY A 119 -5.73 12.49 -7.68
CA GLY A 119 -4.85 11.34 -7.82
C GLY A 119 -3.61 11.62 -8.68
N LEU A 120 -3.77 12.40 -9.77
CA LEU A 120 -2.65 12.88 -10.59
C LEU A 120 -1.73 13.78 -9.77
N GLY A 121 -2.29 14.72 -9.00
CA GLY A 121 -1.52 15.61 -8.14
C GLY A 121 -0.71 14.86 -7.09
N MET A 122 -1.30 13.84 -6.45
CA MET A 122 -0.58 12.97 -5.51
C MET A 122 0.58 12.24 -6.17
N MET A 123 0.39 11.74 -7.40
CA MET A 123 1.44 11.06 -8.16
C MET A 123 2.59 12.02 -8.50
N LEU A 124 2.27 13.18 -9.07
CA LEU A 124 3.27 14.19 -9.47
C LEU A 124 4.05 14.72 -8.26
N GLY A 125 3.38 14.99 -7.14
CA GLY A 125 4.04 15.39 -5.89
C GLY A 125 5.00 14.33 -5.38
N GLY A 126 4.58 13.07 -5.37
CA GLY A 126 5.44 11.95 -4.99
C GLY A 126 6.65 11.76 -5.92
N GLN A 127 6.45 11.94 -7.23
CA GLN A 127 7.54 11.88 -8.22
C GLN A 127 8.54 13.03 -8.02
N ALA A 128 8.07 14.26 -7.79
CA ALA A 128 8.95 15.41 -7.56
C ALA A 128 9.84 15.21 -6.33
N ILE A 129 9.29 14.72 -5.22
CA ILE A 129 10.07 14.42 -4.01
C ILE A 129 11.10 13.32 -4.29
N ARG A 130 10.73 12.26 -5.01
CA ARG A 130 11.67 11.19 -5.35
C ARG A 130 12.78 11.64 -6.30
N GLN A 131 12.47 12.55 -7.23
CA GLN A 131 13.47 13.16 -8.10
C GLN A 131 14.47 13.97 -7.28
N GLN A 132 14.00 14.79 -6.33
CA GLN A 132 14.86 15.52 -5.42
C GLN A 132 15.76 14.57 -4.60
N ILE A 133 15.22 13.49 -4.06
CA ILE A 133 15.98 12.46 -3.36
C ILE A 133 17.07 11.85 -4.25
N ALA A 134 16.77 11.58 -5.52
CA ALA A 134 17.76 11.04 -6.46
C ALA A 134 18.93 12.01 -6.70
N GLU A 135 18.65 13.31 -6.81
CA GLU A 135 19.66 14.35 -6.92
C GLU A 135 20.50 14.46 -5.64
N GLU A 136 19.87 14.46 -4.48
CA GLU A 136 20.52 14.48 -3.17
C GLU A 136 21.40 13.24 -2.94
N LEU A 137 20.93 12.04 -3.28
CA LEU A 137 21.71 10.80 -3.19
C LEU A 137 22.91 10.83 -4.14
N THR A 138 22.73 11.40 -5.35
CA THR A 138 23.82 11.55 -6.32
C THR A 138 24.90 12.49 -5.77
N ALA A 139 24.52 13.58 -5.13
CA ALA A 139 25.45 14.49 -4.47
C ALA A 139 26.13 13.82 -3.26
N ALA A 140 25.40 13.04 -2.50
CA ALA A 140 25.92 12.31 -1.32
C ALA A 140 26.96 11.25 -1.67
N LEU A 141 27.01 10.74 -2.90
CA LEU A 141 28.06 9.81 -3.35
C LEU A 141 29.48 10.43 -3.33
N ALA A 142 29.62 11.74 -3.23
CA ALA A 142 30.90 12.40 -3.07
C ALA A 142 31.35 12.54 -1.60
N LEU A 143 30.52 12.21 -0.64
CA LEU A 143 30.82 12.33 0.78
C LEU A 143 31.69 11.14 1.26
N PRO A 144 32.53 11.36 2.27
CA PRO A 144 33.37 10.32 2.88
C PRO A 144 32.53 9.46 3.85
N VAL A 145 31.68 8.62 3.32
CA VAL A 145 30.83 7.67 4.06
C VAL A 145 31.26 6.23 3.81
N SER A 146 30.67 5.29 4.53
CA SER A 146 31.01 3.87 4.40
C SER A 146 30.75 3.32 2.99
N ASP A 147 31.52 2.30 2.60
CA ASP A 147 31.30 1.56 1.35
C ASP A 147 29.89 0.93 1.30
N ALA A 148 29.37 0.53 2.47
CA ALA A 148 28.03 -0.04 2.60
C ALA A 148 26.95 0.99 2.23
N LEU A 149 27.06 2.23 2.73
CA LEU A 149 26.14 3.31 2.42
C LEU A 149 26.27 3.72 0.95
N HIS A 150 27.48 3.85 0.42
CA HIS A 150 27.69 4.09 -1.02
C HIS A 150 27.03 3.02 -1.90
N ALA A 151 27.18 1.74 -1.54
CA ALA A 151 26.55 0.65 -2.29
C ALA A 151 25.01 0.72 -2.23
N ALA A 152 24.45 1.04 -1.06
CA ALA A 152 23.00 1.18 -0.90
C ALA A 152 22.44 2.37 -1.70
N MET A 153 23.12 3.52 -1.72
CA MET A 153 22.74 4.68 -2.52
C MET A 153 22.76 4.36 -4.02
N ARG A 154 23.83 3.73 -4.52
CA ARG A 154 23.92 3.32 -5.93
C ARG A 154 22.85 2.32 -6.29
N GLN A 155 22.55 1.36 -5.43
CA GLN A 155 21.52 0.37 -5.65
C GLN A 155 20.13 1.04 -5.73
N TRP A 156 19.83 1.98 -4.83
CA TRP A 156 18.57 2.70 -4.85
C TRP A 156 18.42 3.52 -6.14
N LEU A 157 19.47 4.27 -6.54
CA LEU A 157 19.48 5.06 -7.78
C LEU A 157 19.26 4.20 -9.03
N ALA A 158 19.91 3.04 -9.09
CA ALA A 158 19.79 2.13 -10.23
C ALA A 158 18.41 1.47 -10.33
N GLN A 159 17.74 1.24 -9.19
CA GLN A 159 16.51 0.47 -9.11
C GLN A 159 15.33 1.28 -8.54
N GLN A 160 15.38 2.60 -8.56
CA GLN A 160 14.36 3.45 -7.97
C GLN A 160 12.97 3.24 -8.58
N ASP A 161 12.89 2.83 -9.84
CA ASP A 161 11.64 2.58 -10.56
C ASP A 161 11.15 1.14 -10.48
N GLU A 162 11.90 0.26 -9.83
CA GLU A 162 11.51 -1.13 -9.61
C GLU A 162 10.63 -1.25 -8.36
N GLY A 163 9.41 -1.73 -8.53
CA GLY A 163 8.46 -1.93 -7.41
C GLY A 163 8.79 -3.16 -6.57
N GLU A 164 9.38 -4.21 -7.17
CA GLU A 164 9.78 -5.41 -6.45
C GLU A 164 11.06 -5.15 -5.64
N GLY A 165 11.11 -5.61 -4.39
CA GLY A 165 12.25 -5.38 -3.49
C GLY A 165 12.44 -3.92 -3.06
N THR A 166 11.49 -3.01 -3.38
CA THR A 166 11.64 -1.59 -3.06
C THR A 166 11.68 -1.32 -1.57
N ARG A 167 10.94 -2.10 -0.76
CA ARG A 167 10.91 -1.92 0.69
C ARG A 167 12.22 -2.36 1.33
N GLU A 168 12.75 -3.49 0.94
CA GLU A 168 14.03 -4.00 1.43
C GLU A 168 15.18 -3.04 1.09
N ARG A 169 15.16 -2.46 -0.11
CA ARG A 169 16.13 -1.41 -0.50
C ARG A 169 15.98 -0.15 0.34
N ALA A 170 14.75 0.28 0.58
CA ALA A 170 14.44 1.45 1.39
C ALA A 170 14.84 1.25 2.86
N ASP A 171 14.51 0.10 3.44
CA ASP A 171 14.83 -0.25 4.82
C ASP A 171 16.36 -0.28 5.02
N ARG A 172 17.08 -0.91 4.08
CA ARG A 172 18.56 -0.97 4.11
C ARG A 172 19.19 0.42 4.03
N LEU A 173 18.76 1.24 3.08
CA LEU A 173 19.26 2.61 2.92
C LEU A 173 18.96 3.46 4.16
N SER A 174 17.76 3.36 4.69
CA SER A 174 17.35 4.10 5.90
C SER A 174 18.16 3.71 7.12
N ALA A 175 18.44 2.42 7.31
CA ALA A 175 19.24 1.95 8.43
C ALA A 175 20.68 2.49 8.37
N LEU A 176 21.33 2.41 7.22
CA LEU A 176 22.70 2.92 7.02
C LEU A 176 22.76 4.45 7.15
N LEU A 177 21.78 5.18 6.64
CA LEU A 177 21.67 6.62 6.84
C LEU A 177 21.51 6.98 8.32
N ALA A 178 20.75 6.21 9.08
CA ALA A 178 20.54 6.46 10.50
C ALA A 178 21.86 6.38 11.30
N GLU A 179 22.79 5.51 10.89
CA GLU A 179 24.09 5.33 11.53
C GLU A 179 25.09 6.46 11.21
N GLU A 180 24.99 7.07 10.02
CA GLU A 180 26.02 7.98 9.51
C GLU A 180 25.55 9.44 9.32
N LYS A 181 24.28 9.74 9.58
CA LYS A 181 23.70 11.07 9.31
C LYS A 181 24.16 12.17 10.24
N GLU A 182 24.63 11.86 11.45
CA GLU A 182 24.93 12.85 12.48
C GLU A 182 26.02 13.84 12.04
N GLY A 183 25.68 15.12 12.07
CA GLY A 183 26.62 16.19 11.68
C GLY A 183 26.80 16.36 10.17
N VAL A 184 26.05 15.65 9.32
CA VAL A 184 26.09 15.74 7.86
C VAL A 184 24.71 16.18 7.36
N PRO A 185 24.48 17.48 7.12
CA PRO A 185 23.14 18.02 6.81
C PRO A 185 22.44 17.33 5.64
N LEU A 186 23.18 16.96 4.60
CA LEU A 186 22.61 16.25 3.44
C LEU A 186 22.09 14.86 3.81
N LEU A 187 22.80 14.11 4.65
CA LEU A 187 22.34 12.79 5.10
C LEU A 187 21.16 12.89 6.07
N GLU A 188 21.13 13.92 6.91
CA GLU A 188 20.00 14.21 7.79
C GLU A 188 18.74 14.51 6.98
N GLN A 189 18.86 15.32 5.92
CA GLN A 189 17.76 15.65 5.01
C GLN A 189 17.25 14.39 4.28
N LEU A 190 18.14 13.57 3.72
CA LEU A 190 17.79 12.30 3.11
C LEU A 190 17.06 11.38 4.09
N TRP A 191 17.54 11.29 5.33
CA TRP A 191 16.90 10.45 6.35
C TRP A 191 15.51 10.96 6.76
N GLN A 192 15.29 12.28 6.80
CA GLN A 192 13.96 12.86 7.03
C GLN A 192 12.96 12.46 5.93
N ASN A 193 13.42 12.36 4.69
CA ASN A 193 12.62 11.97 3.53
C ASN A 193 12.57 10.44 3.28
N ARG A 194 13.06 9.60 4.20
CA ARG A 194 13.17 8.14 4.03
C ARG A 194 11.88 7.43 3.67
N ASP A 195 10.72 7.96 4.07
CA ASP A 195 9.42 7.37 3.75
C ASP A 195 9.10 7.37 2.24
N TYR A 196 9.81 8.20 1.47
CA TYR A 196 9.73 8.25 0.01
C TYR A 196 10.76 7.36 -0.70
N PHE A 197 11.62 6.66 0.03
CA PHE A 197 12.53 5.68 -0.58
C PHE A 197 11.77 4.49 -1.15
N VAL A 198 10.66 4.11 -0.56
CA VAL A 198 9.76 3.07 -1.11
C VAL A 198 9.06 3.59 -2.35
N ARG A 199 9.15 2.84 -3.45
CA ARG A 199 8.35 3.13 -4.65
C ARG A 199 6.89 2.80 -4.38
N ARG A 200 6.10 3.82 -4.15
CA ARG A 200 4.67 3.67 -3.88
C ARG A 200 3.91 3.25 -5.13
N SER A 201 2.80 2.54 -4.94
CA SER A 201 1.85 2.18 -5.99
C SER A 201 0.64 3.09 -5.85
N GLN A 202 0.49 4.02 -6.78
CA GLN A 202 -0.60 5.02 -6.77
C GLN A 202 -1.80 4.49 -7.53
N TRP A 203 -2.98 4.61 -6.93
CA TRP A 203 -4.25 4.16 -7.46
C TRP A 203 -5.31 5.24 -7.34
N ILE A 204 -6.20 5.29 -8.32
CA ILE A 204 -7.41 6.12 -8.29
C ILE A 204 -8.60 5.17 -8.20
N PHE A 205 -9.39 5.29 -7.13
CA PHE A 205 -10.58 4.49 -6.90
C PHE A 205 -11.83 5.35 -6.97
N GLY A 206 -12.87 4.80 -7.55
CA GLY A 206 -14.21 5.34 -7.54
C GLY A 206 -15.22 4.23 -7.77
N GLY A 207 -16.45 4.45 -7.34
CA GLY A 207 -17.55 3.55 -7.59
C GLY A 207 -18.01 3.56 -9.06
N ASP A 208 -18.95 2.69 -9.38
CA ASP A 208 -19.54 2.61 -10.71
C ASP A 208 -20.16 3.93 -11.16
N GLY A 209 -20.84 4.67 -10.25
CA GLY A 209 -21.41 5.98 -10.55
C GLY A 209 -20.34 6.99 -10.95
N TRP A 210 -19.20 7.02 -10.25
CA TRP A 210 -18.06 7.87 -10.60
C TRP A 210 -17.49 7.49 -11.98
N ALA A 211 -17.20 6.21 -12.19
CA ALA A 211 -16.58 5.73 -13.43
C ALA A 211 -17.49 5.93 -14.66
N TYR A 212 -18.80 5.82 -14.51
CA TYR A 212 -19.73 6.01 -15.62
C TYR A 212 -20.07 7.47 -15.91
N ASP A 213 -20.21 8.30 -14.88
CA ASP A 213 -20.73 9.66 -15.04
C ASP A 213 -19.65 10.71 -15.23
N ILE A 214 -18.48 10.53 -14.61
CA ILE A 214 -17.41 11.54 -14.64
C ILE A 214 -16.27 11.11 -15.56
N ASP A 215 -15.75 9.91 -15.42
CA ASP A 215 -14.60 9.44 -16.19
C ASP A 215 -14.90 9.40 -17.71
N ARG A 216 -16.14 9.15 -18.11
CA ARG A 216 -16.57 9.19 -19.53
C ARG A 216 -16.70 10.60 -20.11
N LYS A 217 -16.77 11.63 -19.30
CA LYS A 217 -16.89 13.03 -19.76
C LYS A 217 -15.55 13.72 -19.91
N SER A 218 -14.50 13.08 -19.47
CA SER A 218 -13.11 13.59 -19.51
C SER A 218 -12.34 13.17 -20.76
N VAL A 219 -13.02 12.58 -21.76
CA VAL A 219 -12.45 12.15 -23.04
C VAL A 219 -12.89 13.08 -24.15
#